data_b781ac450a4c790e43bc12e1edf018a5
#
_entry.id   b781ac450a4c790e43bc12e1edf018a5
#
_cell.length_a   1.000
_cell.length_b   1.000
_cell.length_c   1.000
_cell.angle_alpha   90.00
_cell.angle_beta   90.00
_cell.angle_gamma   90.00
#
_symmetry.space_group_name_H-M   'P 1'
#
loop_
_entity.id
_entity.type
_entity.pdbx_description
1 polymer ?
#
loop_
_entity_poly.entity_id
_entity_poly.type
_entity_poly.pdbx_seq_one_letter_code
_entity_poly.pdbx_strand_id
1 'polypeptide(L)'
;MEDKQRQVFQFFNEVGIINQLSTALFNRVLPDGVHASHFSVLNHFVRLGDGKTPLQLAEAFQVTKGTMTHTLATLSKRGFVRIAPHESDGRSKVVFITNEGRIFQRQAMEALLPVMQELGGKLDIDAMIAMLPGLASV
;
A
#
# COMPACT_ATOMS: atom_id res chain seq x y z
N MET A 1 -23.83 -17.73 18.05
CA MET A 1 -22.42 -17.59 17.63
C MET A 1 -21.54 -18.11 18.76
N GLU A 2 -20.67 -19.05 18.45
CA GLU A 2 -19.73 -19.60 19.42
C GLU A 2 -18.66 -18.57 19.81
N ASP A 3 -18.07 -18.72 21.00
CA ASP A 3 -17.07 -17.76 21.51
C ASP A 3 -15.90 -17.57 20.56
N LYS A 4 -15.42 -18.65 19.96
CA LYS A 4 -14.32 -18.59 18.99
C LYS A 4 -14.68 -17.72 17.78
N GLN A 5 -15.88 -17.86 17.27
CA GLN A 5 -16.38 -17.08 16.14
C GLN A 5 -16.48 -15.60 16.48
N ARG A 6 -16.93 -15.26 17.69
CA ARG A 6 -16.99 -13.86 18.17
C ARG A 6 -15.60 -13.26 18.26
N GLN A 7 -14.62 -14.01 18.77
CA GLN A 7 -13.23 -13.55 18.86
C GLN A 7 -12.64 -13.29 17.50
N VAL A 8 -12.87 -14.17 16.52
CA VAL A 8 -12.41 -13.98 15.14
C VAL A 8 -13.05 -12.74 14.53
N PHE A 9 -14.36 -12.58 14.69
CA PHE A 9 -15.07 -11.39 14.19
C PHE A 9 -14.51 -10.11 14.81
N GLN A 10 -14.33 -10.10 16.13
CA GLN A 10 -13.81 -8.94 16.85
C GLN A 10 -12.41 -8.59 16.35
N PHE A 11 -11.55 -9.57 16.16
CA PHE A 11 -10.20 -9.35 15.63
C PHE A 11 -10.23 -8.62 14.27
N PHE A 12 -11.02 -9.12 13.32
CA PHE A 12 -11.11 -8.50 11.99
C PHE A 12 -11.76 -7.12 12.05
N ASN A 13 -12.73 -6.92 12.93
CA ASN A 13 -13.35 -5.62 13.14
C ASN A 13 -12.31 -4.60 13.65
N GLU A 14 -11.49 -4.98 14.61
CA GLU A 14 -10.43 -4.11 15.14
C GLU A 14 -9.35 -3.81 14.08
N VAL A 15 -8.97 -4.80 13.29
CA VAL A 15 -8.02 -4.62 12.18
C VAL A 15 -8.58 -3.61 11.18
N GLY A 16 -9.88 -3.68 10.87
CA GLY A 16 -10.54 -2.72 9.98
C GLY A 16 -10.52 -1.30 10.52
N ILE A 17 -10.79 -1.12 11.81
CA ILE A 17 -10.73 0.18 12.47
C ILE A 17 -9.30 0.74 12.46
N ILE A 18 -8.32 -0.08 12.80
CA ILE A 18 -6.90 0.31 12.78
C ILE A 18 -6.49 0.75 11.37
N ASN A 19 -6.91 0.00 10.35
CA ASN A 19 -6.62 0.36 8.97
C ASN A 19 -7.22 1.71 8.57
N GLN A 20 -8.46 1.98 8.97
CA GLN A 20 -9.11 3.27 8.72
C GLN A 20 -8.37 4.43 9.41
N LEU A 21 -7.97 4.23 10.66
CA LEU A 21 -7.21 5.24 11.41
C LEU A 21 -5.84 5.51 10.79
N SER A 22 -5.11 4.48 10.43
CA SER A 22 -3.79 4.64 9.79
C SER A 22 -3.90 5.33 8.44
N THR A 23 -4.89 4.96 7.64
CA THR A 23 -5.15 5.60 6.33
C THR A 23 -5.45 7.10 6.51
N ALA A 24 -6.28 7.46 7.47
CA ALA A 24 -6.60 8.86 7.77
C ALA A 24 -5.36 9.64 8.19
N LEU A 25 -4.50 9.06 9.02
CA LEU A 25 -3.25 9.69 9.45
C LEU A 25 -2.29 9.89 8.27
N PHE A 26 -2.15 8.90 7.42
CA PHE A 26 -1.28 8.99 6.24
C PHE A 26 -1.79 10.05 5.26
N ASN A 27 -3.09 10.11 5.02
CA ASN A 27 -3.67 11.08 4.11
C ASN A 27 -3.49 12.53 4.59
N ARG A 28 -3.29 12.76 5.89
CA ARG A 28 -3.01 14.10 6.41
C ARG A 28 -1.63 14.64 6.03
N VAL A 29 -0.65 13.75 5.86
CA VAL A 29 0.73 14.15 5.57
C VAL A 29 1.07 14.03 4.08
N LEU A 30 0.25 13.33 3.30
CA LEU A 30 0.43 13.23 1.85
C LEU A 30 -0.14 14.48 1.17
N PRO A 31 0.45 14.92 0.04
CA PRO A 31 -0.06 16.08 -0.69
C PRO A 31 -1.43 15.80 -1.31
N ASP A 32 -2.15 16.88 -1.64
CA ASP A 32 -3.48 16.81 -2.23
C ASP A 32 -3.49 15.94 -3.49
N GLY A 33 -4.49 15.06 -3.57
CA GLY A 33 -4.66 14.14 -4.68
C GLY A 33 -3.82 12.88 -4.62
N VAL A 34 -2.96 12.74 -3.59
CA VAL A 34 -2.22 11.50 -3.33
C VAL A 34 -2.72 10.91 -2.02
N HIS A 35 -3.29 9.72 -2.11
CA HIS A 35 -3.83 9.00 -0.97
C HIS A 35 -2.88 7.90 -0.52
N ALA A 36 -3.14 7.32 0.65
CA ALA A 36 -2.37 6.21 1.20
C ALA A 36 -2.26 5.05 0.19
N SER A 37 -3.31 4.79 -0.60
CA SER A 37 -3.30 3.75 -1.63
C SER A 37 -2.27 4.00 -2.73
N HIS A 38 -2.09 5.25 -3.14
CA HIS A 38 -1.06 5.62 -4.13
C HIS A 38 0.34 5.41 -3.56
N PHE A 39 0.57 5.89 -2.34
CA PHE A 39 1.84 5.69 -1.66
C PHE A 39 2.16 4.20 -1.49
N SER A 40 1.17 3.38 -1.14
CA SER A 40 1.37 1.93 -0.96
C SER A 40 1.86 1.25 -2.23
N VAL A 41 1.37 1.66 -3.39
CA VAL A 41 1.84 1.12 -4.67
C VAL A 41 3.30 1.50 -4.93
N LEU A 42 3.67 2.77 -4.71
CA LEU A 42 5.06 3.21 -4.86
C LEU A 42 5.98 2.47 -3.88
N ASN A 43 5.55 2.31 -2.63
CA ASN A 43 6.29 1.57 -1.63
C ASN A 43 6.48 0.10 -2.02
N HIS A 44 5.49 -0.50 -2.65
CA HIS A 44 5.57 -1.87 -3.17
C HIS A 44 6.71 -2.01 -4.20
N PHE A 45 6.81 -1.08 -5.14
CA PHE A 45 7.91 -1.08 -6.11
C PHE A 45 9.28 -0.96 -5.45
N VAL A 46 9.40 -0.07 -4.46
CA VAL A 46 10.67 0.16 -3.75
C VAL A 46 11.08 -1.08 -2.95
N ARG A 47 10.11 -1.76 -2.31
CA ARG A 47 10.38 -2.94 -1.48
C ARG A 47 10.59 -4.22 -2.28
N LEU A 48 9.77 -4.46 -3.29
CA LEU A 48 9.66 -5.78 -3.93
C LEU A 48 10.14 -5.79 -5.39
N GLY A 49 10.51 -4.63 -5.92
CA GLY A 49 11.07 -4.54 -7.26
C GLY A 49 10.12 -3.97 -8.29
N ASP A 50 10.70 -3.62 -9.42
CA ASP A 50 10.10 -2.90 -10.51
C ASP A 50 9.52 -3.86 -11.59
N GLY A 51 8.89 -3.29 -12.60
CA GLY A 51 8.45 -4.07 -13.77
C GLY A 51 7.26 -4.98 -13.50
N LYS A 52 6.25 -4.49 -12.81
CA LYS A 52 5.03 -5.26 -12.49
C LYS A 52 3.90 -4.95 -13.46
N THR A 53 3.08 -5.97 -13.75
CA THR A 53 1.86 -5.75 -14.53
C THR A 53 0.75 -5.19 -13.63
N PRO A 54 -0.23 -4.45 -14.19
CA PRO A 54 -1.39 -4.01 -13.41
C PRO A 54 -2.14 -5.16 -12.73
N LEU A 55 -2.21 -6.33 -13.37
CA LEU A 55 -2.86 -7.50 -12.78
C LEU A 55 -2.10 -8.01 -11.55
N GLN A 56 -0.77 -8.10 -11.62
CA GLN A 56 0.06 -8.49 -10.48
C GLN A 56 -0.12 -7.52 -9.30
N LEU A 57 -0.19 -6.23 -9.59
CA LEU A 57 -0.42 -5.21 -8.55
C LEU A 57 -1.82 -5.32 -7.96
N ALA A 58 -2.84 -5.51 -8.78
CA ALA A 58 -4.21 -5.69 -8.30
C ALA A 58 -4.32 -6.91 -7.38
N GLU A 59 -3.71 -8.02 -7.74
CA GLU A 59 -3.66 -9.24 -6.92
C GLU A 59 -2.90 -9.01 -5.62
N ALA A 60 -1.76 -8.33 -5.67
CA ALA A 60 -0.96 -8.04 -4.47
C ALA A 60 -1.71 -7.20 -3.45
N PHE A 61 -2.51 -6.24 -3.92
CA PHE A 61 -3.28 -5.34 -3.05
C PHE A 61 -4.73 -5.80 -2.83
N GLN A 62 -5.13 -6.93 -3.41
CA GLN A 62 -6.49 -7.48 -3.29
C GLN A 62 -7.55 -6.46 -3.66
N VAL A 63 -7.34 -5.78 -4.77
CA VAL A 63 -8.28 -4.83 -5.36
C VAL A 63 -8.66 -5.28 -6.77
N THR A 64 -9.71 -4.69 -7.33
CA THR A 64 -10.11 -4.97 -8.70
C THR A 64 -9.08 -4.39 -9.68
N LYS A 65 -9.02 -4.99 -10.87
CA LYS A 65 -8.18 -4.48 -11.95
C LYS A 65 -8.51 -3.03 -12.29
N GLY A 66 -9.81 -2.68 -12.30
CA GLY A 66 -10.26 -1.31 -12.56
C GLY A 66 -9.77 -0.32 -11.51
N THR A 67 -9.84 -0.68 -10.24
CA THR A 67 -9.31 0.15 -9.15
C THR A 67 -7.81 0.35 -9.30
N MET A 68 -7.06 -0.70 -9.59
CA MET A 68 -5.60 -0.59 -9.78
C MET A 68 -5.27 0.25 -11.02
N THR A 69 -5.98 0.07 -12.12
CA THR A 69 -5.80 0.88 -13.33
C THR A 69 -6.01 2.36 -13.04
N HIS A 70 -7.02 2.71 -12.26
CA HIS A 70 -7.29 4.09 -11.83
C HIS A 70 -6.15 4.64 -10.97
N THR A 71 -5.69 3.87 -10.00
CA THR A 71 -4.55 4.24 -9.14
C THR A 71 -3.29 4.50 -9.96
N LEU A 72 -2.98 3.60 -10.90
CA LEU A 72 -1.81 3.73 -11.78
C LEU A 72 -1.93 4.94 -12.72
N ALA A 73 -3.13 5.24 -13.20
CA ALA A 73 -3.36 6.42 -14.03
C ALA A 73 -3.04 7.71 -13.27
N THR A 74 -3.44 7.80 -12.01
CA THR A 74 -3.12 8.94 -11.14
C THR A 74 -1.60 9.05 -10.93
N LEU A 75 -0.93 7.94 -10.63
CA LEU A 75 0.52 7.93 -10.43
C LEU A 75 1.28 8.28 -11.71
N SER A 76 0.81 7.81 -12.86
CA SER A 76 1.39 8.13 -14.17
C SER A 76 1.23 9.61 -14.50
N LYS A 77 0.06 10.17 -14.23
CA LYS A 77 -0.22 11.60 -14.46
C LYS A 77 0.68 12.50 -13.62
N ARG A 78 1.05 12.05 -12.43
CA ARG A 78 2.00 12.77 -11.56
C ARG A 78 3.46 12.52 -11.90
N GLY A 79 3.73 11.64 -12.86
CA GLY A 79 5.10 11.33 -13.26
C GLY A 79 5.82 10.36 -12.33
N PHE A 80 5.10 9.68 -11.43
CA PHE A 80 5.69 8.79 -10.43
C PHE A 80 5.87 7.37 -10.95
N VAL A 81 5.12 6.97 -11.96
CA VAL A 81 5.29 5.70 -12.65
C VAL A 81 5.25 5.92 -14.15
N ARG A 82 5.87 4.99 -14.88
CA ARG A 82 5.82 4.92 -16.33
C ARG A 82 5.15 3.60 -16.71
N ILE A 83 4.18 3.68 -17.60
CA ILE A 83 3.45 2.51 -18.10
C ILE A 83 3.90 2.27 -19.54
N ALA A 84 4.38 1.06 -19.83
CA ALA A 84 4.91 0.67 -21.13
C ALA A 84 4.27 -0.62 -21.59
N PRO A 85 4.26 -0.89 -22.92
CA PRO A 85 3.86 -2.21 -23.42
C PRO A 85 4.81 -3.30 -22.90
N HIS A 86 4.29 -4.51 -22.66
CA HIS A 86 5.12 -5.65 -22.29
C HIS A 86 5.97 -6.05 -23.49
N GLU A 87 7.25 -6.37 -23.28
CA GLU A 87 8.19 -6.70 -24.36
C GLU A 87 7.76 -7.94 -25.16
N SER A 88 7.23 -8.95 -24.49
CA SER A 88 6.83 -10.21 -25.12
C SER A 88 5.35 -10.25 -25.54
N ASP A 89 4.51 -9.36 -25.02
CA ASP A 89 3.09 -9.29 -25.32
C ASP A 89 2.64 -7.83 -25.34
N GLY A 90 2.52 -7.27 -26.53
CA GLY A 90 2.12 -5.87 -26.72
C GLY A 90 0.72 -5.52 -26.23
N ARG A 91 -0.12 -6.51 -25.88
CA ARG A 91 -1.46 -6.28 -25.30
C ARG A 91 -1.39 -6.03 -23.80
N SER A 92 -0.35 -6.54 -23.14
CA SER A 92 -0.14 -6.36 -21.71
C SER A 92 0.66 -5.10 -21.48
N LYS A 93 0.52 -4.53 -20.27
CA LYS A 93 1.25 -3.37 -19.84
C LYS A 93 2.20 -3.76 -18.72
N VAL A 94 3.30 -3.03 -18.61
CA VAL A 94 4.27 -3.16 -17.50
C VAL A 94 4.47 -1.79 -16.90
N VAL A 95 4.53 -1.72 -15.58
CA VAL A 95 4.64 -0.49 -14.82
C VAL A 95 6.00 -0.41 -14.16
N PHE A 96 6.66 0.73 -14.32
CA PHE A 96 7.96 1.03 -13.72
C PHE A 96 7.84 2.28 -12.87
N ILE A 97 8.46 2.26 -11.69
CA ILE A 97 8.59 3.47 -10.89
C ILE A 97 9.65 4.38 -11.53
N THR A 98 9.36 5.68 -11.58
CA THR A 98 10.32 6.68 -12.10
C THR A 98 11.26 7.15 -10.98
N ASN A 99 12.31 7.90 -11.36
CA ASN A 99 13.16 8.57 -10.37
C ASN A 99 12.34 9.52 -9.49
N GLU A 100 11.43 10.27 -10.09
CA GLU A 100 10.50 11.16 -9.37
C GLU A 100 9.63 10.39 -8.40
N GLY A 101 9.15 9.21 -8.81
CA GLY A 101 8.38 8.32 -7.93
C GLY A 101 9.19 7.83 -6.73
N ARG A 102 10.45 7.48 -6.95
CA ARG A 102 11.35 7.08 -5.85
C ARG A 102 11.63 8.21 -4.89
N ILE A 103 11.86 9.40 -5.41
CA ILE A 103 12.09 10.61 -4.60
C ILE A 103 10.84 10.91 -3.78
N PHE A 104 9.67 10.88 -4.41
CA PHE A 104 8.41 11.12 -3.73
C PHE A 104 8.16 10.10 -2.63
N GLN A 105 8.38 8.81 -2.90
CA GLN A 105 8.23 7.75 -1.90
C GLN A 105 9.11 8.01 -0.68
N ARG A 106 10.36 8.40 -0.90
CA ARG A 106 11.30 8.70 0.18
C ARG A 106 10.86 9.91 1.00
N GLN A 107 10.44 10.98 0.33
CA GLN A 107 9.94 12.19 0.99
C GLN A 107 8.68 11.90 1.80
N ALA A 108 7.78 11.08 1.26
CA ALA A 108 6.56 10.67 1.96
C ALA A 108 6.89 9.82 3.20
N MET A 109 7.86 8.90 3.10
CA MET A 109 8.33 8.13 4.25
C MET A 109 8.87 9.05 5.35
N GLU A 110 9.67 10.03 4.98
CA GLU A 110 10.21 11.01 5.94
C GLU A 110 9.09 11.81 6.62
N ALA A 111 8.09 12.22 5.85
CA ALA A 111 6.93 12.95 6.38
C ALA A 111 6.08 12.08 7.34
N LEU A 112 6.08 10.77 7.15
CA LEU A 112 5.36 9.83 8.00
C LEU A 112 6.12 9.46 9.29
N LEU A 113 7.43 9.73 9.37
CA LEU A 113 8.23 9.35 10.53
C LEU A 113 7.67 9.84 11.87
N PRO A 114 7.25 11.11 12.03
CA PRO A 114 6.70 11.57 13.30
C PRO A 114 5.43 10.80 13.71
N VAL A 115 4.59 10.44 12.74
CA VAL A 115 3.38 9.63 12.98
C VAL A 115 3.76 8.23 13.44
N MET A 116 4.74 7.61 12.77
CA MET A 116 5.22 6.28 13.14
C MET A 116 5.86 6.27 14.53
N GLN A 117 6.62 7.30 14.88
CA GLN A 117 7.23 7.42 16.21
C GLN A 117 6.17 7.54 17.29
N GLU A 118 5.13 8.36 17.06
CA GLU A 118 4.02 8.51 18.00
C GLU A 118 3.28 7.18 18.20
N LEU A 119 2.95 6.49 17.12
CA LEU A 119 2.26 5.18 17.17
C LEU A 119 3.14 4.13 17.85
N GLY A 120 4.43 4.10 17.53
CA GLY A 120 5.38 3.16 18.14
C GLY A 120 5.52 3.33 19.64
N GLY A 121 5.36 4.55 20.14
CA GLY A 121 5.37 4.81 21.58
C GLY A 121 4.11 4.38 22.31
N LYS A 122 3.02 4.13 21.58
CA LYS A 122 1.71 3.78 22.16
C LYS A 122 1.36 2.30 22.01
N LEU A 123 2.08 1.56 21.18
CA LEU A 123 1.74 0.19 20.78
C LEU A 123 2.87 -0.76 21.16
N ASP A 124 2.49 -2.00 21.48
CA ASP A 124 3.46 -3.10 21.61
C ASP A 124 3.85 -3.61 20.21
N ILE A 125 4.82 -2.94 19.61
CA ILE A 125 5.25 -3.23 18.24
C ILE A 125 5.86 -4.62 18.13
N ASP A 126 6.62 -5.07 19.12
CA ASP A 126 7.24 -6.39 19.09
C ASP A 126 6.19 -7.50 19.02
N ALA A 127 5.13 -7.39 19.84
CA ALA A 127 4.02 -8.34 19.79
C ALA A 127 3.30 -8.31 18.44
N MET A 128 3.10 -7.12 17.87
CA MET A 128 2.44 -6.95 16.58
C MET A 128 3.24 -7.57 15.43
N ILE A 129 4.55 -7.33 15.40
CA ILE A 129 5.43 -7.89 14.37
C ILE A 129 5.46 -9.42 14.49
N ALA A 130 5.44 -9.97 15.70
CA ALA A 130 5.41 -11.42 15.93
C ALA A 130 4.15 -12.09 15.34
N MET A 131 3.05 -11.33 15.16
CA MET A 131 1.81 -11.85 14.57
C MET A 131 1.85 -11.90 13.03
N LEU A 132 2.70 -11.12 12.37
CA LEU A 132 2.68 -10.94 10.91
C LEU A 132 2.80 -12.25 10.12
N PRO A 133 3.68 -13.22 10.47
CA PRO A 133 3.76 -14.47 9.72
C PRO A 133 2.43 -15.25 9.70
N GLY A 134 1.70 -15.26 10.82
CA GLY A 134 0.39 -15.91 10.91
C GLY A 134 -0.68 -15.20 10.08
N LEU A 135 -0.63 -13.86 10.02
CA LEU A 135 -1.55 -13.07 9.21
C LEU A 135 -1.26 -13.22 7.72
N ALA A 136 0.00 -13.30 7.34
CA ALA A 136 0.39 -13.44 5.94
C ALA A 136 -0.05 -14.76 5.32
N SER A 137 -0.33 -15.78 6.12
CA SER A 137 -0.78 -17.09 5.66
C SER A 137 -2.30 -17.18 5.42
N VAL A 138 -3.04 -16.14 5.71
CA VAL A 138 -4.51 -16.11 5.56
C VAL A 138 -4.99 -15.99 4.10
#